data_66624c73a01214a54ae5075ff1511e7b
#
_entry.id   66624c73a01214a54ae5075ff1511e7b
#
_cell.length_a   1.000
_cell.length_b   1.000
_cell.length_c   1.000
_cell.angle_alpha   90.00
_cell.angle_beta   90.00
_cell.angle_gamma   90.00
#
_symmetry.space_group_name_H-M   'P 1'
#
loop_
_entity.id
_entity.type
_entity.pdbx_description
1 polymer ?
#
loop_
_entity_poly.entity_id
_entity_poly.type
_entity_poly.pdbx_seq_one_letter_code
_entity_poly.pdbx_strand_id
1 'polypeptide(L)'
;MAIFLPYLKATGRLDSIHITICNVGSRKLDEDDEYGRNAWNIFAPHLTIYGFDADPDACEEANAELEIRQINWTEKHIPLAIGQFNGETTLYVTQSTSCSSLYPPNEPFLRHFADLPEYANLDFAIEIETITL
;
A
#
# COMPACT_ATOMS: atom_id res chain seq x y z
N MET A 1 -22.97 -8.56 6.54
CA MET A 1 -22.84 -7.08 6.54
C MET A 1 -22.66 -6.62 7.98
N ALA A 2 -21.63 -5.87 8.24
CA ALA A 2 -21.39 -5.35 9.59
C ALA A 2 -22.33 -4.16 9.85
N ILE A 3 -23.44 -4.41 10.51
CA ILE A 3 -24.44 -3.37 10.86
C ILE A 3 -23.92 -2.47 11.98
N PHE A 4 -22.93 -2.93 12.72
CA PHE A 4 -22.44 -2.31 13.95
C PHE A 4 -21.72 -0.97 13.70
N LEU A 5 -20.76 -0.91 12.79
CA LEU A 5 -20.00 0.31 12.50
C LEU A 5 -20.88 1.45 11.95
N PRO A 6 -21.77 1.21 10.99
CA PRO A 6 -22.72 2.24 10.53
C PRO A 6 -23.62 2.77 11.64
N TYR A 7 -24.05 1.93 12.57
CA TYR A 7 -24.82 2.35 13.74
C TYR A 7 -24.00 3.24 14.67
N LEU A 8 -22.74 2.88 14.97
CA LEU A 8 -21.86 3.71 15.80
C LEU A 8 -21.58 5.07 15.13
N LYS A 9 -21.42 5.10 13.82
CA LYS A 9 -21.26 6.34 13.04
C LYS A 9 -22.50 7.21 13.15
N ALA A 10 -23.67 6.66 12.90
CA ALA A 10 -24.95 7.38 12.95
C ALA A 10 -25.27 7.94 14.33
N THR A 11 -24.77 7.30 15.38
CA THR A 11 -24.95 7.74 16.78
C THR A 11 -23.83 8.65 17.30
N GLY A 12 -22.89 9.07 16.44
CA GLY A 12 -21.77 9.96 16.80
C GLY A 12 -20.69 9.30 17.66
N ARG A 13 -20.75 7.99 17.86
CA ARG A 13 -19.81 7.28 18.75
C ARG A 13 -18.41 7.10 18.12
N LEU A 14 -18.27 7.30 16.83
CA LEU A 14 -16.99 7.29 16.13
C LEU A 14 -16.34 8.68 16.02
N ASP A 15 -17.06 9.74 16.34
CA ASP A 15 -16.58 11.12 16.10
C ASP A 15 -15.39 11.53 16.99
N SER A 16 -15.17 10.82 18.09
CA SER A 16 -14.01 11.03 18.97
C SER A 16 -12.83 10.11 18.65
N ILE A 17 -12.98 9.22 17.68
CA ILE A 17 -11.96 8.23 17.33
C ILE A 17 -11.20 8.71 16.10
N HIS A 18 -9.89 8.95 16.26
CA HIS A 18 -8.98 9.18 15.14
C HIS A 18 -8.21 7.90 14.83
N ILE A 19 -8.25 7.47 13.57
CA ILE A 19 -7.53 6.29 13.10
C ILE A 19 -6.44 6.74 12.14
N THR A 20 -5.22 6.25 12.37
CA THR A 20 -4.11 6.37 11.44
C THR A 20 -3.75 4.98 10.91
N ILE A 21 -3.69 4.86 9.60
CA ILE A 21 -3.31 3.63 8.90
C ILE A 21 -1.99 3.87 8.18
N CYS A 22 -1.04 2.97 8.38
CA CYS A 22 0.19 2.90 7.60
C CYS A 22 0.12 1.66 6.71
N ASN A 23 0.07 1.87 5.39
CA ASN A 23 0.05 0.80 4.41
C ASN A 23 1.43 0.69 3.75
N VAL A 24 2.08 -0.46 3.95
CA VAL A 24 3.40 -0.75 3.39
C VAL A 24 3.23 -1.55 2.09
N GLY A 25 3.84 -1.08 1.00
CA GLY A 25 3.56 -1.59 -0.33
C GLY A 25 2.19 -1.11 -0.82
N SER A 26 2.01 0.20 -0.88
CA SER A 26 0.69 0.81 -1.09
C SER A 26 0.30 0.96 -2.56
N ARG A 27 1.06 0.35 -3.48
CA ARG A 27 0.72 0.36 -4.91
C ARG A 27 -0.67 -0.24 -5.12
N LYS A 28 -1.52 0.49 -5.81
CA LYS A 28 -2.83 -0.01 -6.24
C LYS A 28 -2.66 -0.95 -7.41
N LEU A 29 -3.28 -2.12 -7.34
CA LEU A 29 -3.21 -3.13 -8.39
C LEU A 29 -4.38 -3.01 -9.38
N ASP A 30 -5.53 -2.57 -8.90
CA ASP A 30 -6.73 -2.32 -9.70
C ASP A 30 -7.67 -1.32 -9.02
N GLU A 31 -8.72 -0.89 -9.74
CA GLU A 31 -9.74 0.02 -9.22
C GLU A 31 -10.56 -0.58 -8.06
N ASP A 32 -10.52 -1.88 -7.90
CA ASP A 32 -11.26 -2.68 -6.92
C ASP A 32 -10.43 -3.01 -5.67
N ASP A 33 -9.21 -2.52 -5.57
CA ASP A 33 -8.37 -2.69 -4.40
C ASP A 33 -9.14 -2.26 -3.14
N GLU A 34 -9.06 -3.05 -2.06
CA GLU A 34 -9.73 -2.77 -0.77
C GLU A 34 -9.47 -1.36 -0.26
N TYR A 35 -8.34 -0.83 -0.59
CA TYR A 35 -7.91 0.53 -0.35
C TYR A 35 -8.80 1.54 -1.08
N GLY A 36 -9.15 1.24 -2.34
CA GLY A 36 -10.04 2.04 -3.16
C GLY A 36 -11.52 1.87 -2.82
N ARG A 37 -11.91 0.78 -2.17
CA ARG A 37 -13.32 0.48 -1.83
C ARG A 37 -13.86 1.25 -0.64
N ASN A 38 -13.10 2.17 -0.10
CA ASN A 38 -13.55 3.03 1.00
C ASN A 38 -13.96 2.26 2.27
N ALA A 39 -13.36 1.10 2.54
CA ALA A 39 -13.68 0.32 3.74
C ALA A 39 -13.45 1.12 5.04
N TRP A 40 -12.48 2.02 5.02
CA TRP A 40 -12.09 2.86 6.14
C TRP A 40 -12.81 4.21 6.19
N ASN A 41 -13.51 4.60 5.14
CA ASN A 41 -14.15 5.93 5.03
C ASN A 41 -15.20 6.19 6.13
N ILE A 42 -15.68 5.14 6.80
CA ILE A 42 -16.60 5.27 7.92
C ILE A 42 -16.03 6.10 9.07
N PHE A 43 -14.69 6.17 9.19
CA PHE A 43 -14.00 6.97 10.20
C PHE A 43 -13.75 8.41 9.76
N ALA A 44 -14.05 8.74 8.51
CA ALA A 44 -13.93 10.12 8.04
C ALA A 44 -14.84 11.08 8.86
N PRO A 45 -14.42 12.33 9.13
CA PRO A 45 -13.17 12.96 8.69
C PRO A 45 -11.94 12.64 9.57
N HIS A 46 -12.08 11.81 10.61
CA HIS A 46 -11.04 11.50 11.60
C HIS A 46 -10.19 10.29 11.18
N LEU A 47 -9.86 10.22 9.89
CA LEU A 47 -9.05 9.17 9.28
C LEU A 47 -7.80 9.78 8.67
N THR A 48 -6.66 9.16 8.92
CA THR A 48 -5.39 9.46 8.25
C THR A 48 -4.81 8.19 7.66
N ILE A 49 -4.44 8.20 6.38
CA ILE A 49 -3.82 7.08 5.68
C ILE A 49 -2.48 7.53 5.12
N TYR A 50 -1.43 6.81 5.47
CA TYR A 50 -0.11 6.94 4.85
C TYR A 50 0.19 5.66 4.07
N GLY A 51 0.30 5.77 2.76
CA GLY A 51 0.79 4.71 1.88
C GLY A 51 2.29 4.87 1.66
N PHE A 52 3.03 3.78 1.73
CA PHE A 52 4.45 3.75 1.45
C PHE A 52 4.72 2.76 0.32
N ASP A 53 5.42 3.20 -0.71
CA ASP A 53 5.85 2.36 -1.81
C ASP A 53 7.25 2.79 -2.27
N ALA A 54 8.06 1.84 -2.72
CA ALA A 54 9.40 2.12 -3.23
C ALA A 54 9.37 2.81 -4.61
N ASP A 55 8.23 2.72 -5.32
CA ASP A 55 8.05 3.29 -6.65
C ASP A 55 7.48 4.71 -6.56
N PRO A 56 8.26 5.75 -6.90
CA PRO A 56 7.82 7.14 -6.84
C PRO A 56 6.71 7.45 -7.84
N ASP A 57 6.72 6.82 -9.01
CA ASP A 57 5.70 7.07 -10.06
C ASP A 57 4.34 6.54 -9.58
N ALA A 58 4.31 5.37 -8.96
CA ALA A 58 3.10 4.80 -8.37
C ALA A 58 2.53 5.68 -7.25
N CYS A 59 3.40 6.28 -6.43
CA CYS A 59 2.98 7.22 -5.38
C CYS A 59 2.43 8.53 -5.96
N GLU A 60 3.06 9.06 -7.00
CA GLU A 60 2.60 10.28 -7.67
C GLU A 60 1.24 10.08 -8.31
N GLU A 61 1.04 8.97 -9.03
CA GLU A 61 -0.23 8.59 -9.64
C GLU A 61 -1.34 8.46 -8.58
N ALA A 62 -1.07 7.74 -7.49
CA ALA A 62 -2.02 7.58 -6.40
C ALA A 62 -2.41 8.93 -5.76
N ASN A 63 -1.45 9.83 -5.53
CA ASN A 63 -1.74 11.16 -4.98
C ASN A 63 -2.54 12.02 -5.95
N ALA A 64 -2.26 11.96 -7.27
CA ALA A 64 -3.04 12.68 -8.28
C ALA A 64 -4.50 12.21 -8.33
N GLU A 65 -4.74 10.91 -8.22
CA GLU A 65 -6.10 10.38 -8.11
C GLU A 65 -6.86 10.91 -6.89
N LEU A 66 -6.19 11.06 -5.74
CA LEU A 66 -6.81 11.58 -4.52
C LEU A 66 -7.32 13.01 -4.70
N GLU A 67 -6.60 13.86 -5.43
CA GLU A 67 -7.02 15.23 -5.74
C GLU A 67 -8.32 15.24 -6.56
N ILE A 68 -8.47 14.30 -7.48
CA ILE A 68 -9.67 14.18 -8.32
C ILE A 68 -10.88 13.67 -7.50
N ARG A 69 -10.65 12.73 -6.58
CA ARG A 69 -11.71 12.07 -5.80
C ARG A 69 -12.35 12.93 -4.74
N GLN A 70 -11.74 14.06 -4.35
CA GLN A 70 -12.26 14.97 -3.33
C GLN A 70 -12.66 14.26 -2.02
N ILE A 71 -11.73 13.49 -1.48
CA ILE A 71 -11.91 12.76 -0.22
C ILE A 71 -12.06 13.73 0.97
N ASN A 72 -12.74 13.29 2.03
CA ASN A 72 -12.93 14.07 3.27
C ASN A 72 -12.12 13.51 4.45
N TRP A 73 -10.98 12.88 4.16
CA TRP A 73 -9.99 12.43 5.13
C TRP A 73 -8.59 12.78 4.64
N THR A 74 -7.57 12.58 5.45
CA THR A 74 -6.17 12.77 5.06
C THR A 74 -5.62 11.46 4.49
N GLU A 75 -5.15 11.49 3.25
CA GLU A 75 -4.45 10.36 2.62
C GLU A 75 -3.25 10.88 1.84
N LYS A 76 -2.12 10.20 1.96
CA LYS A 76 -0.89 10.55 1.26
C LYS A 76 -0.06 9.32 0.96
N HIS A 77 0.39 9.18 -0.29
CA HIS A 77 1.35 8.18 -0.70
C HIS A 77 2.75 8.77 -0.76
N ILE A 78 3.70 8.10 -0.12
CA ILE A 78 5.06 8.59 0.13
C ILE A 78 6.02 7.61 -0.55
N PRO A 79 6.92 8.11 -1.44
CA PRO A 79 7.86 7.27 -2.16
C PRO A 79 9.04 6.88 -1.26
N LEU A 80 8.77 5.99 -0.32
CA LEU A 80 9.75 5.46 0.62
C LEU A 80 9.52 3.96 0.78
N ALA A 81 10.60 3.19 0.73
CA ALA A 81 10.60 1.79 1.10
C ALA A 81 10.71 1.65 2.62
N ILE A 82 9.79 0.89 3.21
CA ILE A 82 9.84 0.56 4.62
C ILE A 82 10.65 -0.73 4.80
N GLY A 83 11.70 -0.66 5.59
CA GLY A 83 12.63 -1.75 5.82
C GLY A 83 12.91 -2.00 7.31
N GLN A 84 13.79 -2.95 7.54
CA GLN A 84 14.21 -3.34 8.90
C GLN A 84 15.13 -2.31 9.55
N PHE A 85 15.82 -1.50 8.77
CA PHE A 85 16.78 -0.48 9.22
C PHE A 85 16.74 0.73 8.28
N ASN A 86 17.29 1.84 8.75
CA ASN A 86 17.50 3.03 7.93
C ASN A 86 18.81 2.90 7.18
N GLY A 87 18.77 3.01 5.86
CA GLY A 87 19.97 2.95 5.01
C GLY A 87 19.73 2.28 3.67
N GLU A 88 20.80 2.06 2.94
CA GLU A 88 20.77 1.45 1.62
C GLU A 88 20.53 -0.06 1.70
N THR A 89 19.71 -0.57 0.80
CA THR A 89 19.43 -2.00 0.62
C THR A 89 19.08 -2.29 -0.82
N THR A 90 19.09 -3.56 -1.18
CA THR A 90 18.73 -4.02 -2.52
C THR A 90 17.23 -4.27 -2.63
N LEU A 91 16.57 -3.65 -3.60
CA LEU A 91 15.22 -4.01 -4.05
C LEU A 91 15.34 -4.97 -5.23
N TYR A 92 14.77 -6.15 -5.08
CA TYR A 92 14.65 -7.14 -6.15
C TYR A 92 13.36 -6.89 -6.91
N VAL A 93 13.48 -6.31 -8.10
CA VAL A 93 12.35 -6.02 -8.98
C VAL A 93 12.04 -7.27 -9.78
N THR A 94 10.79 -7.69 -9.74
CA THR A 94 10.32 -8.89 -10.43
C THR A 94 9.57 -8.55 -11.72
N GLN A 95 9.29 -9.55 -12.56
CA GLN A 95 8.58 -9.40 -13.83
C GLN A 95 7.25 -8.64 -13.66
N SER A 96 6.54 -8.92 -12.60
CA SER A 96 5.46 -8.05 -12.12
C SER A 96 5.98 -7.19 -10.97
N THR A 97 6.02 -5.89 -11.14
CA THR A 97 6.54 -4.95 -10.13
C THR A 97 5.81 -5.05 -8.79
N SER A 98 4.57 -5.53 -8.77
CA SER A 98 3.81 -5.78 -7.56
C SER A 98 4.34 -6.92 -6.68
N CYS A 99 5.18 -7.79 -7.23
CA CYS A 99 5.83 -8.88 -6.51
C CYS A 99 7.25 -8.52 -6.04
N SER A 100 7.72 -7.30 -6.32
CA SER A 100 9.06 -6.83 -5.92
C SER A 100 9.22 -6.80 -4.41
N SER A 101 10.44 -7.08 -3.93
CA SER A 101 10.70 -7.26 -2.51
C SER A 101 12.13 -6.89 -2.13
N LEU A 102 12.36 -6.63 -0.84
CA LEU A 102 13.71 -6.53 -0.27
C LEU A 102 14.39 -7.90 -0.10
N TYR A 103 13.72 -8.97 -0.47
CA TYR A 103 14.26 -10.33 -0.46
C TYR A 103 14.32 -10.89 -1.88
N PRO A 104 15.41 -11.59 -2.26
CA PRO A 104 15.50 -12.20 -3.58
C PRO A 104 14.43 -13.29 -3.76
N PRO A 105 13.81 -13.40 -4.94
CA PRO A 105 12.84 -14.45 -5.18
C PRO A 105 13.48 -15.83 -5.13
N ASN A 106 12.80 -16.79 -4.53
CA ASN A 106 13.22 -18.19 -4.53
C ASN A 106 12.72 -18.89 -5.80
N GLU A 107 13.34 -18.63 -6.93
CA GLU A 107 12.92 -19.14 -8.23
C GLU A 107 12.81 -20.67 -8.28
N PRO A 108 13.71 -21.48 -7.66
CA PRO A 108 13.54 -22.93 -7.60
C PRO A 108 12.24 -23.35 -6.92
N PHE A 109 11.82 -22.62 -5.89
CA PHE A 109 10.55 -22.89 -5.21
C PHE A 109 9.34 -22.41 -6.01
N LEU A 110 9.44 -21.24 -6.66
CA LEU A 110 8.36 -20.67 -7.48
C LEU A 110 7.96 -21.59 -8.63
N ARG A 111 8.89 -22.37 -9.20
CA ARG A 111 8.63 -23.33 -10.28
C ARG A 111 7.64 -24.45 -9.93
N HIS A 112 7.34 -24.64 -8.65
CA HIS A 112 6.31 -25.60 -8.22
C HIS A 112 4.88 -25.09 -8.39
N PHE A 113 4.71 -23.81 -8.75
CA PHE A 113 3.41 -23.18 -8.94
C PHE A 113 3.23 -22.81 -10.43
N ALA A 114 2.02 -22.98 -10.96
CA ALA A 114 1.76 -22.87 -12.39
C ALA A 114 2.13 -21.48 -12.96
N ASP A 115 1.63 -20.41 -12.39
CA ASP A 115 1.72 -19.07 -12.99
C ASP A 115 2.70 -18.14 -12.24
N LEU A 116 3.12 -18.48 -11.02
CA LEU A 116 3.97 -17.62 -10.20
C LEU A 116 5.33 -17.24 -10.83
N PRO A 117 6.03 -18.13 -11.56
CA PRO A 117 7.29 -17.77 -12.19
C PRO A 117 7.17 -16.62 -13.18
N GLU A 118 6.04 -16.49 -13.88
CA GLU A 118 5.83 -15.43 -14.87
C GLU A 118 5.75 -14.05 -14.22
N TYR A 119 5.34 -13.99 -12.96
CA TYR A 119 5.18 -12.72 -12.23
C TYR A 119 6.32 -12.44 -11.26
N ALA A 120 6.78 -13.48 -10.56
CA ALA A 120 7.66 -13.34 -9.40
C ALA A 120 9.14 -13.66 -9.67
N ASN A 121 9.52 -14.08 -10.88
CA ASN A 121 10.93 -14.22 -11.24
C ASN A 121 11.61 -12.84 -11.26
N LEU A 122 12.89 -12.85 -10.88
CA LEU A 122 13.70 -11.64 -10.90
C LEU A 122 13.82 -11.05 -12.31
N ASP A 123 13.58 -9.77 -12.43
CA ASP A 123 13.88 -8.98 -13.62
C ASP A 123 15.24 -8.28 -13.47
N PHE A 124 15.36 -7.44 -12.45
CA PHE A 124 16.62 -6.78 -12.09
C PHE A 124 16.65 -6.43 -10.60
N ALA A 125 17.80 -5.94 -10.14
CA ALA A 125 18.00 -5.47 -8.78
C ALA A 125 18.54 -4.04 -8.80
N ILE A 126 18.04 -3.21 -7.87
CA ILE A 126 18.48 -1.83 -7.69
C ILE A 126 18.76 -1.53 -6.23
N GLU A 127 19.67 -0.60 -5.97
CA GLU A 127 19.90 -0.08 -4.62
C GLU A 127 18.88 1.02 -4.32
N ILE A 128 18.25 0.94 -3.16
CA ILE A 128 17.28 1.91 -2.66
C ILE A 128 17.57 2.27 -1.20
N GLU A 129 17.07 3.41 -0.77
CA GLU A 129 17.06 3.74 0.66
C GLU A 129 15.79 3.19 1.32
N THR A 130 15.96 2.65 2.51
CA THR A 130 14.86 2.23 3.39
C THR A 130 14.85 3.04 4.67
N ILE A 131 13.68 3.17 5.23
CA ILE A 131 13.46 3.71 6.57
C ILE A 131 12.67 2.72 7.42
N THR A 132 12.79 2.84 8.73
CA THR A 132 11.88 2.15 9.67
C THR A 132 10.65 2.99 9.94
N LEU A 133 9.53 2.34 10.26
CA LEU A 133 8.35 3.03 10.80
C LEU A 133 8.58 3.54 12.20
#